data_bfd7f21cedd7f383317c05e92184a8e7
#
_entry.id   bfd7f21cedd7f383317c05e92184a8e7
#
_cell.length_a   1.000
_cell.length_b   1.000
_cell.length_c   1.000
_cell.angle_alpha   90.00
_cell.angle_beta   90.00
_cell.angle_gamma   90.00
#
_symmetry.space_group_name_H-M   'P 1'
#
loop_
_entity.id
_entity.type
_entity.pdbx_description
1 polymer ?
#
loop_
_entity_poly.entity_id
_entity_poly.type
_entity_poly.pdbx_seq_one_letter_code
_entity_poly.pdbx_strand_id
1 'polypeptide(L)'
;MALAVRIWQIMQMPLLSAVQPRAWAIASAKRIRGIAILGMILLGFSGLLALIGTGLGQAFALIGFLLIGSALVLPWLTIKLLDFAPGKGVVTSWFWADTRQQMPGLSLALIALLLAVSANIGVSTMVSSFRVTFVSFLDQRLAPELFVRVDEEKTASALEKYLLERELEVLPLLTVERPVVGQSAKLYGVRVGRTYRESWQFLGADPDVWDQVAKGEAVIVNEQLARRNNLWVSDEVDIAPGLNLPIAAVVGDYGNPQGQVVMGELLFRKLYPNAVATSFGIRTTDTANLRKAIQADLEVPDSGIINQASIKSMSLEVF
;
A
#
# COMPACT_ATOMS: atom_id res chain seq x y z
N MET A 1 6.09 39.13 -8.92
CA MET A 1 4.66 38.95 -9.29
C MET A 1 3.68 39.26 -8.17
N ALA A 2 3.86 38.80 -6.93
CA ALA A 2 2.91 39.03 -5.83
C ALA A 2 2.68 40.52 -5.49
N LEU A 3 3.72 41.36 -5.58
CA LEU A 3 3.65 42.80 -5.32
C LEU A 3 2.85 43.57 -6.40
N ALA A 4 2.99 43.22 -7.66
CA ALA A 4 2.26 43.82 -8.77
C ALA A 4 0.76 43.56 -8.69
N VAL A 5 0.35 42.35 -8.28
CA VAL A 5 -1.06 41.99 -8.05
C VAL A 5 -1.64 42.76 -6.87
N ARG A 6 -0.86 42.99 -5.81
CA ARG A 6 -1.30 43.79 -4.66
C ARG A 6 -1.46 45.27 -4.99
N ILE A 7 -0.51 45.86 -5.76
CA ILE A 7 -0.59 47.24 -6.20
C ILE A 7 -1.80 47.43 -7.13
N TRP A 8 -2.03 46.50 -8.05
CA TRP A 8 -3.20 46.55 -8.95
C TRP A 8 -4.51 46.40 -8.19
N GLN A 9 -4.58 45.60 -7.14
CA GLN A 9 -5.71 45.47 -6.25
C GLN A 9 -5.99 46.77 -5.47
N ILE A 10 -4.93 47.47 -5.00
CA ILE A 10 -5.07 48.76 -4.30
C ILE A 10 -5.57 49.85 -5.24
N MET A 11 -5.07 49.86 -6.49
CA MET A 11 -5.50 50.86 -7.50
C MET A 11 -6.99 50.66 -7.94
N GLN A 12 -7.57 49.49 -7.80
CA GLN A 12 -8.97 49.21 -8.10
C GLN A 12 -9.90 49.40 -6.91
N MET A 13 -9.40 49.70 -5.71
CA MET A 13 -10.25 49.98 -4.56
C MET A 13 -10.91 51.37 -4.73
N PRO A 14 -12.23 51.46 -4.74
CA PRO A 14 -12.90 52.78 -4.73
C PRO A 14 -12.50 53.50 -3.45
N LEU A 15 -12.04 54.76 -3.59
CA LEU A 15 -11.55 55.61 -2.49
C LEU A 15 -12.54 55.71 -1.31
N LEU A 16 -13.82 55.55 -1.59
CA LEU A 16 -14.92 55.52 -0.58
C LEU A 16 -14.99 54.25 0.25
N SER A 17 -14.37 53.13 -0.17
CA SER A 17 -14.40 51.87 0.59
C SER A 17 -13.51 51.89 1.84
N ALA A 18 -12.50 52.74 1.86
CA ALA A 18 -11.64 52.95 3.01
C ALA A 18 -12.31 53.66 4.20
N VAL A 19 -13.40 54.40 3.91
CA VAL A 19 -14.13 55.22 4.91
C VAL A 19 -15.48 54.59 5.33
N GLN A 20 -15.99 53.61 4.58
CA GLN A 20 -17.25 52.98 4.91
C GLN A 20 -17.13 51.48 5.17
N PRO A 21 -17.16 51.02 6.46
CA PRO A 21 -17.05 49.60 6.83
C PRO A 21 -18.10 48.70 6.16
N ARG A 22 -19.27 49.25 5.87
CA ARG A 22 -20.39 48.54 5.20
C ARG A 22 -20.09 48.22 3.73
N ALA A 23 -19.45 49.12 2.98
CA ALA A 23 -19.09 48.88 1.58
C ALA A 23 -18.04 47.79 1.45
N TRP A 24 -17.08 47.75 2.38
CA TRP A 24 -16.07 46.68 2.44
C TRP A 24 -16.72 45.34 2.80
N ALA A 25 -17.63 45.26 3.76
CA ALA A 25 -18.33 44.05 4.15
C ALA A 25 -19.17 43.47 2.98
N ILE A 26 -19.84 44.32 2.20
CA ILE A 26 -20.63 43.89 1.03
C ILE A 26 -19.71 43.35 -0.08
N ALA A 27 -18.62 44.03 -0.38
CA ALA A 27 -17.64 43.60 -1.39
C ALA A 27 -16.97 42.25 -1.00
N SER A 28 -16.63 42.08 0.27
CA SER A 28 -16.07 40.84 0.78
C SER A 28 -17.07 39.68 0.76
N ALA A 29 -18.31 39.90 1.11
CA ALA A 29 -19.39 38.89 1.05
C ALA A 29 -19.64 38.39 -0.39
N LYS A 30 -19.63 39.32 -1.39
CA LYS A 30 -19.77 38.96 -2.81
C LYS A 30 -18.60 38.10 -3.27
N ARG A 31 -17.39 38.42 -2.84
CA ARG A 31 -16.17 37.64 -3.17
C ARG A 31 -16.22 36.22 -2.55
N ILE A 32 -16.62 36.09 -1.28
CA ILE A 32 -16.77 34.79 -0.60
C ILE A 32 -17.81 33.94 -1.31
N ARG A 33 -18.93 34.49 -1.75
CA ARG A 33 -19.94 33.75 -2.54
C ARG A 33 -19.37 33.27 -3.88
N GLY A 34 -18.65 34.12 -4.60
CA GLY A 34 -18.01 33.72 -5.86
C GLY A 34 -17.01 32.56 -5.69
N ILE A 35 -16.18 32.62 -4.64
CA ILE A 35 -15.24 31.57 -4.28
C ILE A 35 -15.96 30.27 -3.90
N ALA A 36 -17.08 30.39 -3.13
CA ALA A 36 -17.89 29.23 -2.75
C ALA A 36 -18.56 28.54 -3.95
N ILE A 37 -19.04 29.33 -4.93
CA ILE A 37 -19.61 28.77 -6.17
C ILE A 37 -18.54 27.97 -6.94
N LEU A 38 -17.33 28.53 -7.08
CA LEU A 38 -16.22 27.82 -7.69
C LEU A 38 -15.92 26.52 -6.93
N GLY A 39 -15.91 26.58 -5.60
CA GLY A 39 -15.73 25.41 -4.75
C GLY A 39 -16.81 24.34 -4.96
N MET A 40 -18.08 24.75 -5.05
CA MET A 40 -19.20 23.82 -5.33
C MET A 40 -19.08 23.17 -6.72
N ILE A 41 -18.63 23.91 -7.73
CA ILE A 41 -18.36 23.37 -9.07
C ILE A 41 -17.27 22.29 -8.99
N LEU A 42 -16.17 22.57 -8.28
CA LEU A 42 -15.08 21.58 -8.10
C LEU A 42 -15.57 20.34 -7.35
N LEU A 43 -16.40 20.49 -6.32
CA LEU A 43 -17.02 19.36 -5.61
C LEU A 43 -17.93 18.55 -6.54
N GLY A 44 -18.68 19.22 -7.41
CA GLY A 44 -19.49 18.57 -8.44
C GLY A 44 -18.64 17.74 -9.41
N PHE A 45 -17.51 18.29 -9.87
CA PHE A 45 -16.53 17.55 -10.69
C PHE A 45 -15.91 16.37 -9.94
N SER A 46 -15.59 16.54 -8.66
CA SER A 46 -15.10 15.43 -7.82
C SER A 46 -16.14 14.31 -7.74
N GLY A 47 -17.41 14.65 -7.49
CA GLY A 47 -18.50 13.66 -7.48
C GLY A 47 -18.69 12.95 -8.83
N LEU A 48 -18.57 13.68 -9.94
CA LEU A 48 -18.63 13.09 -11.28
C LEU A 48 -17.49 12.12 -11.53
N LEU A 49 -16.25 12.51 -11.17
CA LEU A 49 -15.08 11.63 -11.28
C LEU A 49 -15.19 10.38 -10.40
N ALA A 50 -15.86 10.46 -9.24
CA ALA A 50 -16.12 9.31 -8.39
C ALA A 50 -17.02 8.25 -9.05
N LEU A 51 -17.94 8.69 -9.94
CA LEU A 51 -18.87 7.79 -10.63
C LEU A 51 -18.27 7.19 -11.92
N ILE A 52 -17.39 7.90 -12.61
CA ILE A 52 -16.93 7.54 -13.97
C ILE A 52 -15.44 7.18 -13.98
N GLY A 53 -14.69 7.62 -12.97
CA GLY A 53 -13.23 7.51 -12.96
C GLY A 53 -12.75 6.09 -12.68
N THR A 54 -11.91 5.53 -13.58
CA THR A 54 -11.30 4.21 -13.43
C THR A 54 -9.77 4.26 -13.40
N GLY A 55 -9.16 5.43 -13.68
CA GLY A 55 -7.72 5.60 -13.81
C GLY A 55 -7.08 6.29 -12.61
N LEU A 56 -5.78 6.02 -12.39
CA LEU A 56 -4.99 6.62 -11.31
C LEU A 56 -4.97 8.16 -11.36
N GLY A 57 -4.81 8.74 -12.55
CA GLY A 57 -4.83 10.19 -12.74
C GLY A 57 -6.19 10.83 -12.37
N GLN A 58 -7.29 10.13 -12.66
CA GLN A 58 -8.64 10.56 -12.29
C GLN A 58 -8.85 10.49 -10.77
N ALA A 59 -8.30 9.48 -10.08
CA ALA A 59 -8.34 9.37 -8.63
C ALA A 59 -7.60 10.55 -7.95
N PHE A 60 -6.43 10.93 -8.44
CA PHE A 60 -5.70 12.11 -7.94
C PHE A 60 -6.46 13.42 -8.20
N ALA A 61 -7.03 13.57 -9.40
CA ALA A 61 -7.85 14.73 -9.73
C ALA A 61 -9.10 14.83 -8.82
N LEU A 62 -9.77 13.69 -8.54
CA LEU A 62 -10.89 13.60 -7.62
C LEU A 62 -10.53 14.14 -6.24
N ILE A 63 -9.43 13.63 -5.66
CA ILE A 63 -8.97 14.06 -4.34
C ILE A 63 -8.59 15.54 -4.34
N GLY A 64 -7.90 16.01 -5.38
CA GLY A 64 -7.53 17.41 -5.54
C GLY A 64 -8.76 18.33 -5.60
N PHE A 65 -9.76 18.01 -6.40
CA PHE A 65 -11.01 18.78 -6.51
C PHE A 65 -11.83 18.72 -5.21
N LEU A 66 -11.82 17.57 -4.52
CA LEU A 66 -12.48 17.42 -3.22
C LEU A 66 -11.85 18.35 -2.17
N LEU A 67 -10.51 18.33 -2.04
CA LEU A 67 -9.79 19.14 -1.07
C LEU A 67 -9.90 20.64 -1.36
N ILE A 68 -9.63 21.05 -2.60
CA ILE A 68 -9.70 22.45 -2.99
C ILE A 68 -11.14 22.95 -2.94
N GLY A 69 -12.09 22.18 -3.45
CA GLY A 69 -13.50 22.51 -3.44
C GLY A 69 -14.06 22.72 -2.03
N SER A 70 -13.77 21.78 -1.11
CA SER A 70 -14.20 21.88 0.29
C SER A 70 -13.56 23.08 1.00
N ALA A 71 -12.27 23.35 0.76
CA ALA A 71 -11.56 24.49 1.32
C ALA A 71 -12.18 25.83 0.87
N LEU A 72 -12.55 25.96 -0.41
CA LEU A 72 -13.18 27.16 -0.95
C LEU A 72 -14.63 27.38 -0.46
N VAL A 73 -15.35 26.29 -0.19
CA VAL A 73 -16.73 26.35 0.33
C VAL A 73 -16.75 26.67 1.83
N LEU A 74 -15.73 26.27 2.58
CA LEU A 74 -15.68 26.34 4.04
C LEU A 74 -16.04 27.73 4.62
N PRO A 75 -15.46 28.87 4.15
CA PRO A 75 -15.78 30.18 4.72
C PRO A 75 -17.26 30.57 4.56
N TRP A 76 -17.82 30.27 3.40
CA TRP A 76 -19.24 30.52 3.12
C TRP A 76 -20.15 29.62 3.99
N LEU A 77 -19.80 28.35 4.12
CA LEU A 77 -20.53 27.37 4.94
C LEU A 77 -20.50 27.81 6.41
N THR A 78 -19.34 28.23 6.92
CA THR A 78 -19.21 28.73 8.29
C THR A 78 -20.09 29.96 8.55
N ILE A 79 -20.11 30.91 7.64
CA ILE A 79 -21.03 32.09 7.75
C ILE A 79 -22.49 31.63 7.79
N LYS A 80 -22.87 30.69 6.93
CA LYS A 80 -24.22 30.15 6.88
C LYS A 80 -24.60 29.41 8.17
N LEU A 81 -23.71 28.62 8.72
CA LEU A 81 -23.92 27.92 10.01
C LEU A 81 -24.10 28.93 11.15
N LEU A 82 -23.34 30.02 11.17
CA LEU A 82 -23.46 31.07 12.15
C LEU A 82 -24.80 31.83 12.02
N ASP A 83 -25.44 31.87 10.83
CA ASP A 83 -26.77 32.45 10.63
C ASP A 83 -27.86 31.66 11.38
N PHE A 84 -27.66 30.34 11.60
CA PHE A 84 -28.61 29.53 12.37
C PHE A 84 -28.38 29.59 13.89
N ALA A 85 -27.33 30.26 14.36
CA ALA A 85 -27.03 30.34 15.79
C ALA A 85 -28.06 31.27 16.49
N PRO A 86 -28.89 30.74 17.40
CA PRO A 86 -29.94 31.51 18.07
C PRO A 86 -29.35 32.47 19.10
N GLY A 87 -29.39 33.72 18.85
CA GLY A 87 -29.10 34.77 19.84
C GLY A 87 -30.32 35.01 20.76
N LYS A 88 -30.42 34.32 21.90
CA LYS A 88 -31.41 34.60 22.92
C LYS A 88 -30.85 35.60 23.94
N GLY A 89 -30.80 36.87 23.60
CA GLY A 89 -30.33 37.95 24.48
C GLY A 89 -29.42 38.95 23.75
N VAL A 90 -29.31 40.17 24.31
CA VAL A 90 -28.57 41.27 23.68
C VAL A 90 -27.05 40.92 23.54
N VAL A 91 -26.46 40.35 24.55
CA VAL A 91 -25.03 40.00 24.58
C VAL A 91 -24.72 38.88 23.58
N THR A 92 -25.55 37.85 23.53
CA THR A 92 -25.37 36.71 22.59
C THR A 92 -25.59 37.13 21.15
N SER A 93 -26.58 37.96 20.86
CA SER A 93 -26.82 38.52 19.52
C SER A 93 -25.67 39.42 19.07
N TRP A 94 -25.11 40.24 19.97
CA TRP A 94 -23.93 41.06 19.67
C TRP A 94 -22.70 40.19 19.39
N PHE A 95 -22.43 39.18 20.21
CA PHE A 95 -21.33 38.24 20.02
C PHE A 95 -21.38 37.55 18.64
N TRP A 96 -22.54 37.01 18.29
CA TRP A 96 -22.68 36.33 16.98
C TRP A 96 -22.61 37.31 15.80
N ALA A 97 -23.10 38.55 15.96
CA ALA A 97 -22.94 39.58 14.94
C ALA A 97 -21.48 39.98 14.74
N ASP A 98 -20.73 40.15 15.81
CA ASP A 98 -19.30 40.48 15.76
C ASP A 98 -18.49 39.32 15.12
N THR A 99 -18.74 38.08 15.54
CA THR A 99 -18.12 36.90 14.95
C THR A 99 -18.34 36.81 13.45
N ARG A 100 -19.58 37.05 12.97
CA ARG A 100 -19.87 37.06 11.53
C ARG A 100 -19.15 38.17 10.78
N GLN A 101 -18.95 39.32 11.38
CA GLN A 101 -18.24 40.44 10.79
C GLN A 101 -16.74 40.15 10.61
N GLN A 102 -16.15 39.35 11.49
CA GLN A 102 -14.75 38.96 11.45
C GLN A 102 -14.45 37.81 10.45
N MET A 103 -15.47 37.01 10.08
CA MET A 103 -15.30 35.82 9.20
C MET A 103 -14.58 36.10 7.88
N PRO A 104 -14.85 37.22 7.14
CA PRO A 104 -14.12 37.52 5.92
C PRO A 104 -12.61 37.65 6.11
N GLY A 105 -12.17 38.22 7.25
CA GLY A 105 -10.76 38.34 7.60
C GLY A 105 -10.12 37.00 7.96
N LEU A 106 -10.89 36.08 8.57
CA LEU A 106 -10.45 34.77 9.01
C LEU A 106 -10.54 33.70 7.90
N SER A 107 -11.18 34.02 6.78
CA SER A 107 -11.43 33.04 5.70
C SER A 107 -10.17 32.35 5.21
N LEU A 108 -9.06 33.07 5.03
CA LEU A 108 -7.79 32.52 4.58
C LEU A 108 -7.20 31.57 5.64
N ALA A 109 -7.30 31.95 6.93
CA ALA A 109 -6.81 31.11 8.03
C ALA A 109 -7.63 29.82 8.15
N LEU A 110 -8.95 29.87 7.96
CA LEU A 110 -9.82 28.70 7.94
C LEU A 110 -9.49 27.75 6.79
N ILE A 111 -9.25 28.28 5.60
CA ILE A 111 -8.83 27.49 4.43
C ILE A 111 -7.48 26.83 4.72
N ALA A 112 -6.50 27.58 5.21
CA ALA A 112 -5.17 27.06 5.55
C ALA A 112 -5.24 25.97 6.62
N LEU A 113 -6.06 26.17 7.67
CA LEU A 113 -6.27 25.21 8.74
C LEU A 113 -6.91 23.92 8.20
N LEU A 114 -7.96 24.03 7.38
CA LEU A 114 -8.61 22.87 6.76
C LEU A 114 -7.62 22.05 5.94
N LEU A 115 -6.85 22.72 5.07
CA LEU A 115 -5.87 22.04 4.24
C LEU A 115 -4.76 21.37 5.06
N ALA A 116 -4.27 22.04 6.10
CA ALA A 116 -3.25 21.49 7.00
C ALA A 116 -3.78 20.25 7.74
N VAL A 117 -4.98 20.32 8.31
CA VAL A 117 -5.59 19.18 9.03
C VAL A 117 -5.90 18.05 8.06
N SER A 118 -6.45 18.34 6.87
CA SER A 118 -6.74 17.33 5.86
C SER A 118 -5.48 16.64 5.36
N ALA A 119 -4.41 17.38 5.12
CA ALA A 119 -3.11 16.81 4.73
C ALA A 119 -2.54 15.91 5.83
N ASN A 120 -2.62 16.34 7.09
CA ASN A 120 -2.15 15.53 8.22
C ASN A 120 -2.94 14.21 8.36
N ILE A 121 -4.28 14.29 8.28
CA ILE A 121 -5.15 13.10 8.31
C ILE A 121 -4.84 12.19 7.11
N GLY A 122 -4.67 12.76 5.90
CA GLY A 122 -4.35 12.01 4.70
C GLY A 122 -3.03 11.24 4.82
N VAL A 123 -1.97 11.90 5.28
CA VAL A 123 -0.66 11.27 5.51
C VAL A 123 -0.76 10.19 6.59
N SER A 124 -1.40 10.46 7.72
CA SER A 124 -1.58 9.49 8.80
C SER A 124 -2.36 8.25 8.34
N THR A 125 -3.41 8.44 7.56
CA THR A 125 -4.21 7.35 7.00
C THR A 125 -3.39 6.53 6.00
N MET A 126 -2.62 7.19 5.13
CA MET A 126 -1.73 6.52 4.17
C MET A 126 -0.68 5.67 4.88
N VAL A 127 0.02 6.23 5.87
CA VAL A 127 1.05 5.51 6.65
C VAL A 127 0.43 4.32 7.39
N SER A 128 -0.73 4.53 8.03
CA SER A 128 -1.43 3.46 8.75
C SER A 128 -1.87 2.33 7.80
N SER A 129 -2.45 2.67 6.65
CA SER A 129 -2.88 1.70 5.64
C SER A 129 -1.69 0.94 5.07
N PHE A 130 -0.59 1.63 4.76
CA PHE A 130 0.63 0.99 4.29
C PHE A 130 1.19 0.03 5.34
N ARG A 131 1.24 0.44 6.62
CA ARG A 131 1.71 -0.41 7.72
C ARG A 131 0.90 -1.69 7.82
N VAL A 132 -0.43 -1.61 7.78
CA VAL A 132 -1.30 -2.79 7.85
C VAL A 132 -1.03 -3.73 6.68
N THR A 133 -0.97 -3.19 5.46
CA THR A 133 -0.69 -3.98 4.25
C THR A 133 0.70 -4.62 4.30
N PHE A 134 1.71 -3.88 4.77
CA PHE A 134 3.08 -4.37 4.90
C PHE A 134 3.21 -5.46 5.95
N VAL A 135 2.55 -5.32 7.10
CA VAL A 135 2.52 -6.39 8.12
C VAL A 135 1.87 -7.65 7.55
N SER A 136 0.74 -7.53 6.86
CA SER A 136 0.07 -8.66 6.22
C SER A 136 0.96 -9.34 5.18
N PHE A 137 1.71 -8.56 4.39
CA PHE A 137 2.69 -9.09 3.44
C PHE A 137 3.83 -9.83 4.14
N LEU A 138 4.37 -9.27 5.25
CA LEU A 138 5.40 -9.96 6.04
C LEU A 138 4.87 -11.26 6.64
N ASP A 139 3.64 -11.28 7.15
CA ASP A 139 3.02 -12.49 7.70
C ASP A 139 2.90 -13.60 6.65
N GLN A 140 2.59 -13.24 5.43
CA GLN A 140 2.52 -14.17 4.31
C GLN A 140 3.90 -14.71 3.92
N ARG A 141 4.90 -13.83 3.77
CA ARG A 141 6.25 -14.20 3.32
C ARG A 141 7.06 -14.89 4.39
N LEU A 142 6.83 -14.54 5.64
CA LEU A 142 7.51 -15.09 6.81
C LEU A 142 6.60 -16.06 7.58
N ALA A 143 5.82 -16.89 6.87
CA ALA A 143 4.92 -17.84 7.52
C ALA A 143 5.63 -18.88 8.41
N PRO A 144 6.79 -19.46 8.04
CA PRO A 144 7.60 -20.29 8.93
C PRO A 144 8.17 -19.51 10.12
N GLU A 145 8.21 -20.12 11.29
CA GLU A 145 8.76 -19.52 12.50
C GLU A 145 10.29 -19.45 12.51
N LEU A 146 10.95 -20.40 11.83
CA LEU A 146 12.41 -20.46 11.74
C LEU A 146 12.84 -20.59 10.28
N PHE A 147 13.85 -19.82 9.91
CA PHE A 147 14.53 -19.91 8.61
C PHE A 147 15.96 -20.38 8.82
N VAL A 148 16.35 -21.42 8.11
CA VAL A 148 17.70 -21.94 8.15
C VAL A 148 18.31 -21.88 6.76
N ARG A 149 19.48 -21.23 6.66
CA ARG A 149 20.26 -21.16 5.43
C ARG A 149 21.56 -21.94 5.62
N VAL A 150 21.86 -22.77 4.66
CA VAL A 150 23.09 -23.57 4.60
C VAL A 150 23.71 -23.43 3.22
N ASP A 151 25.03 -23.35 3.17
CA ASP A 151 25.73 -23.12 1.90
C ASP A 151 26.21 -24.46 1.26
N GLU A 152 26.35 -25.53 2.06
CA GLU A 152 26.81 -26.81 1.59
C GLU A 152 25.66 -27.80 1.33
N GLU A 153 25.70 -28.50 0.19
CA GLU A 153 24.68 -29.48 -0.21
C GLU A 153 24.58 -30.65 0.79
N LYS A 154 25.71 -31.09 1.34
CA LYS A 154 25.73 -32.17 2.34
C LYS A 154 25.00 -31.78 3.62
N THR A 155 25.27 -30.58 4.12
CA THR A 155 24.63 -30.02 5.30
C THR A 155 23.13 -29.77 5.03
N ALA A 156 22.75 -29.31 3.81
CA ALA A 156 21.39 -29.15 3.40
C ALA A 156 20.59 -30.46 3.45
N SER A 157 21.15 -31.52 2.86
CA SER A 157 20.51 -32.84 2.86
C SER A 157 20.42 -33.46 4.26
N ALA A 158 21.46 -33.27 5.08
CA ALA A 158 21.46 -33.71 6.48
C ALA A 158 20.39 -32.94 7.30
N LEU A 159 20.30 -31.63 7.10
CA LEU A 159 19.29 -30.78 7.76
C LEU A 159 17.88 -31.22 7.38
N GLU A 160 17.61 -31.39 6.09
CA GLU A 160 16.27 -31.81 5.63
C GLU A 160 15.89 -33.17 6.26
N LYS A 161 16.77 -34.15 6.24
CA LYS A 161 16.54 -35.45 6.85
C LYS A 161 16.30 -35.35 8.36
N TYR A 162 17.14 -34.56 9.07
CA TYR A 162 17.06 -34.34 10.50
C TYR A 162 15.70 -33.73 10.93
N LEU A 163 15.18 -32.81 10.12
CA LEU A 163 13.91 -32.15 10.37
C LEU A 163 12.70 -33.07 10.06
N LEU A 164 12.79 -33.83 8.97
CA LEU A 164 11.75 -34.80 8.60
C LEU A 164 11.61 -35.94 9.62
N GLU A 165 12.73 -36.43 10.19
CA GLU A 165 12.72 -37.45 11.26
C GLU A 165 12.01 -36.95 12.55
N ARG A 166 11.86 -35.62 12.71
CA ARG A 166 11.15 -34.98 13.82
C ARG A 166 9.70 -34.60 13.48
N GLU A 167 9.20 -35.06 12.33
CA GLU A 167 7.84 -34.80 11.85
C GLU A 167 7.51 -33.29 11.72
N LEU A 168 8.53 -32.46 11.50
CA LEU A 168 8.35 -31.02 11.29
C LEU A 168 7.97 -30.73 9.83
N GLU A 169 7.14 -29.72 9.63
CA GLU A 169 6.86 -29.21 8.27
C GLU A 169 8.08 -28.44 7.78
N VAL A 170 8.75 -29.01 6.77
CA VAL A 170 9.95 -28.45 6.16
C VAL A 170 9.62 -27.90 4.79
N LEU A 171 9.92 -26.65 4.59
CA LEU A 171 9.65 -25.92 3.35
C LEU A 171 10.99 -25.56 2.66
N PRO A 172 11.54 -26.49 1.84
CA PRO A 172 12.74 -26.21 1.08
C PRO A 172 12.45 -25.15 0.01
N LEU A 173 13.37 -24.20 -0.15
CA LEU A 173 13.30 -23.17 -1.18
C LEU A 173 14.39 -23.43 -2.21
N LEU A 174 14.00 -23.94 -3.35
CA LEU A 174 14.85 -24.08 -4.54
C LEU A 174 14.77 -22.78 -5.35
N THR A 175 15.90 -22.30 -5.85
CA THR A 175 15.92 -21.02 -6.59
C THR A 175 16.86 -21.12 -7.78
N VAL A 176 16.39 -20.63 -8.93
CA VAL A 176 17.19 -20.45 -10.15
C VAL A 176 16.80 -19.10 -10.79
N GLU A 177 17.80 -18.36 -11.29
CA GLU A 177 17.55 -17.14 -12.07
C GLU A 177 17.57 -17.48 -13.56
N ARG A 178 16.47 -17.16 -14.26
CA ARG A 178 16.32 -17.36 -15.69
C ARG A 178 15.43 -16.28 -16.30
N PRO A 179 15.62 -15.94 -17.58
CA PRO A 179 14.68 -15.08 -18.26
C PRO A 179 13.33 -15.80 -18.45
N VAL A 180 12.24 -15.10 -18.11
CA VAL A 180 10.88 -15.51 -18.35
C VAL A 180 10.20 -14.38 -19.14
N VAL A 181 9.60 -14.71 -20.28
CA VAL A 181 9.00 -13.72 -21.20
C VAL A 181 9.98 -12.57 -21.53
N GLY A 182 11.28 -12.93 -21.77
CA GLY A 182 12.31 -11.96 -22.14
C GLY A 182 12.80 -11.05 -21.00
N GLN A 183 12.38 -11.27 -19.74
CA GLN A 183 12.79 -10.49 -18.57
C GLN A 183 13.48 -11.38 -17.54
N SER A 184 14.47 -10.83 -16.82
CA SER A 184 15.09 -11.54 -15.70
C SER A 184 14.07 -11.86 -14.63
N ALA A 185 13.95 -13.12 -14.28
CA ALA A 185 13.03 -13.62 -13.25
C ALA A 185 13.71 -14.64 -12.35
N LYS A 186 13.22 -14.73 -11.11
CA LYS A 186 13.57 -15.79 -10.17
C LYS A 186 12.49 -16.85 -10.19
N LEU A 187 12.91 -18.09 -10.46
CA LEU A 187 12.06 -19.25 -10.39
C LEU A 187 12.27 -19.92 -9.05
N TYR A 188 11.18 -20.16 -8.35
CA TYR A 188 11.15 -20.80 -7.05
C TYR A 188 10.49 -22.17 -7.15
N GLY A 189 11.17 -23.20 -6.67
CA GLY A 189 10.61 -24.52 -6.44
C GLY A 189 10.21 -24.65 -4.98
N VAL A 190 8.93 -24.93 -4.71
CA VAL A 190 8.41 -25.03 -3.34
C VAL A 190 7.72 -26.36 -3.10
N ARG A 191 7.89 -26.90 -1.90
CA ARG A 191 7.12 -28.04 -1.42
C ARG A 191 5.81 -27.55 -0.88
N VAL A 192 4.73 -27.80 -1.63
CA VAL A 192 3.38 -27.35 -1.25
C VAL A 192 2.93 -28.09 0.01
N GLY A 193 2.90 -27.36 1.12
CA GLY A 193 2.44 -27.84 2.42
C GLY A 193 1.27 -27.03 2.96
N ARG A 194 0.92 -27.29 4.22
CA ARG A 194 -0.15 -26.60 4.92
C ARG A 194 0.13 -25.11 5.04
N THR A 195 1.38 -24.76 5.32
CA THR A 195 1.81 -23.36 5.47
C THR A 195 1.53 -22.51 4.24
N TYR A 196 1.83 -23.00 3.04
CA TYR A 196 1.53 -22.26 1.81
C TYR A 196 0.03 -22.10 1.60
N ARG A 197 -0.76 -23.15 1.86
CA ARG A 197 -2.21 -23.15 1.69
C ARG A 197 -2.93 -22.17 2.63
N GLU A 198 -2.46 -22.06 3.86
CA GLU A 198 -3.10 -21.25 4.91
C GLU A 198 -2.62 -19.80 4.92
N SER A 199 -1.36 -19.53 4.55
CA SER A 199 -0.74 -18.22 4.75
C SER A 199 -0.73 -17.33 3.52
N TRP A 200 -0.74 -17.93 2.31
CA TRP A 200 -0.61 -17.13 1.10
C TRP A 200 -1.92 -16.50 0.65
N GLN A 201 -1.86 -15.19 0.37
CA GLN A 201 -2.95 -14.41 -0.18
C GLN A 201 -2.61 -14.02 -1.62
N PHE A 202 -3.60 -14.05 -2.48
CA PHE A 202 -3.45 -13.79 -3.91
C PHE A 202 -4.26 -12.55 -4.32
N LEU A 203 -3.76 -11.84 -5.33
CA LEU A 203 -4.50 -10.77 -6.00
C LEU A 203 -5.59 -11.32 -6.93
N GLY A 204 -5.34 -12.52 -7.47
CA GLY A 204 -6.26 -13.32 -8.25
C GLY A 204 -5.78 -14.76 -8.20
N ALA A 205 -6.68 -15.73 -8.10
CA ALA A 205 -6.33 -17.15 -8.00
C ALA A 205 -7.46 -18.05 -8.49
N ASP A 206 -7.09 -19.20 -9.05
CA ASP A 206 -7.99 -20.31 -9.26
C ASP A 206 -8.32 -21.00 -7.93
N PRO A 207 -9.48 -21.65 -7.78
CA PRO A 207 -9.86 -22.33 -6.55
C PRO A 207 -8.84 -23.38 -6.07
N ASP A 208 -8.25 -24.13 -7.00
CA ASP A 208 -7.36 -25.27 -6.74
C ASP A 208 -5.88 -24.93 -7.00
N VAL A 209 -5.47 -23.69 -6.79
CA VAL A 209 -4.13 -23.17 -7.11
C VAL A 209 -3.00 -24.08 -6.60
N TRP A 210 -3.05 -24.47 -5.33
CA TRP A 210 -1.98 -25.25 -4.72
C TRP A 210 -1.94 -26.71 -5.18
N ASP A 211 -3.08 -27.28 -5.59
CA ASP A 211 -3.15 -28.63 -6.12
C ASP A 211 -2.58 -28.68 -7.54
N GLN A 212 -2.88 -27.70 -8.38
CA GLN A 212 -2.30 -27.56 -9.71
C GLN A 212 -0.79 -27.32 -9.63
N VAL A 213 -0.34 -26.44 -8.73
CA VAL A 213 1.10 -26.16 -8.52
C VAL A 213 1.83 -27.40 -8.00
N ALA A 214 1.28 -28.14 -7.03
CA ALA A 214 1.89 -29.36 -6.50
C ALA A 214 2.07 -30.42 -7.55
N LYS A 215 1.10 -30.58 -8.47
CA LYS A 215 1.17 -31.51 -9.60
C LYS A 215 2.09 -31.03 -10.72
N GLY A 216 2.49 -29.75 -10.74
CA GLY A 216 3.28 -29.14 -11.80
C GLY A 216 2.47 -28.80 -13.04
N GLU A 217 1.16 -28.65 -12.92
CA GLU A 217 0.22 -28.33 -13.99
C GLU A 217 0.06 -26.82 -14.20
N ALA A 218 0.41 -26.00 -13.19
CA ALA A 218 0.32 -24.55 -13.25
C ALA A 218 1.41 -23.90 -12.39
N VAL A 219 1.54 -22.57 -12.52
CA VAL A 219 2.50 -21.76 -11.78
C VAL A 219 1.82 -20.55 -11.13
N ILE A 220 2.49 -19.99 -10.12
CA ILE A 220 2.11 -18.71 -9.52
C ILE A 220 3.13 -17.67 -9.98
N VAL A 221 2.68 -16.49 -10.37
CA VAL A 221 3.56 -15.38 -10.76
C VAL A 221 3.36 -14.18 -9.84
N ASN A 222 4.40 -13.34 -9.71
CA ASN A 222 4.23 -12.10 -8.99
C ASN A 222 3.55 -11.03 -9.86
N GLU A 223 2.98 -10.05 -9.20
CA GLU A 223 2.28 -8.92 -9.83
C GLU A 223 3.17 -8.18 -10.85
N GLN A 224 4.48 -8.07 -10.58
CA GLN A 224 5.42 -7.38 -11.45
C GLN A 224 5.55 -8.08 -12.82
N LEU A 225 5.72 -9.40 -12.83
CA LEU A 225 5.78 -10.19 -14.06
C LEU A 225 4.45 -10.14 -14.81
N ALA A 226 3.35 -10.33 -14.08
CA ALA A 226 2.01 -10.34 -14.64
C ALA A 226 1.67 -9.02 -15.34
N ARG A 227 1.79 -7.89 -14.64
CA ARG A 227 1.41 -6.58 -15.19
C ARG A 227 2.30 -6.09 -16.32
N ARG A 228 3.61 -6.35 -16.28
CA ARG A 228 4.53 -5.94 -17.34
C ARG A 228 4.28 -6.65 -18.67
N ASN A 229 3.78 -7.87 -18.60
CA ASN A 229 3.52 -8.69 -19.78
C ASN A 229 2.02 -8.82 -20.12
N ASN A 230 1.15 -8.06 -19.42
CA ASN A 230 -0.31 -8.12 -19.55
C ASN A 230 -0.86 -9.55 -19.37
N LEU A 231 -0.28 -10.31 -18.43
CA LEU A 231 -0.69 -11.67 -18.08
C LEU A 231 -1.52 -11.64 -16.78
N TRP A 232 -2.48 -12.54 -16.68
CA TRP A 232 -3.28 -12.72 -15.49
C TRP A 232 -3.62 -14.19 -15.23
N VAL A 233 -4.45 -14.50 -14.26
CA VAL A 233 -4.91 -15.85 -13.95
C VAL A 233 -5.53 -16.48 -15.18
N SER A 234 -5.23 -17.75 -15.44
CA SER A 234 -5.60 -18.58 -16.60
C SER A 234 -4.89 -18.25 -17.92
N ASP A 235 -4.04 -17.19 -17.98
CA ASP A 235 -3.15 -16.98 -19.11
C ASP A 235 -1.95 -17.94 -19.04
N GLU A 236 -1.37 -18.27 -20.20
CA GLU A 236 -0.19 -19.12 -20.30
C GLU A 236 1.10 -18.29 -20.21
N VAL A 237 2.11 -18.83 -19.53
CA VAL A 237 3.44 -18.24 -19.43
C VAL A 237 4.50 -19.27 -19.84
N ASP A 238 5.44 -18.82 -20.69
CA ASP A 238 6.61 -19.61 -21.12
C ASP A 238 7.66 -19.65 -19.99
N ILE A 239 7.80 -20.82 -19.37
CA ILE A 239 8.71 -21.03 -18.21
C ILE A 239 10.06 -21.55 -18.68
N ALA A 240 10.07 -22.38 -19.73
CA ALA A 240 11.26 -22.95 -20.32
C ALA A 240 10.98 -23.27 -21.79
N PRO A 241 12.02 -23.39 -22.64
CA PRO A 241 11.83 -23.69 -24.05
C PRO A 241 10.89 -24.88 -24.30
N GLY A 242 9.72 -24.59 -24.87
CA GLY A 242 8.68 -25.57 -25.14
C GLY A 242 7.81 -25.98 -23.96
N LEU A 243 7.86 -25.24 -22.83
CA LEU A 243 7.02 -25.48 -21.66
C LEU A 243 6.21 -24.23 -21.31
N ASN A 244 4.98 -24.18 -21.79
CA ASN A 244 3.99 -23.20 -21.40
C ASN A 244 3.10 -23.78 -20.31
N LEU A 245 2.87 -23.02 -19.26
CA LEU A 245 2.00 -23.40 -18.15
C LEU A 245 1.00 -22.29 -17.84
N PRO A 246 -0.22 -22.63 -17.44
CA PRO A 246 -1.20 -21.67 -17.01
C PRO A 246 -0.80 -21.03 -15.68
N ILE A 247 -1.16 -19.77 -15.52
CA ILE A 247 -1.01 -19.01 -14.26
C ILE A 247 -2.19 -19.35 -13.37
N ALA A 248 -1.97 -20.12 -12.31
CA ALA A 248 -3.02 -20.45 -11.34
C ALA A 248 -3.29 -19.30 -10.36
N ALA A 249 -2.30 -18.45 -10.09
CA ALA A 249 -2.49 -17.29 -9.22
C ALA A 249 -1.47 -16.18 -9.47
N VAL A 250 -1.87 -14.96 -9.10
CA VAL A 250 -0.99 -13.79 -9.07
C VAL A 250 -0.83 -13.34 -7.62
N VAL A 251 0.43 -13.23 -7.15
CA VAL A 251 0.77 -12.81 -5.78
C VAL A 251 1.33 -11.41 -5.76
N GLY A 252 0.91 -10.61 -4.77
CA GLY A 252 1.49 -9.29 -4.53
C GLY A 252 2.95 -9.42 -4.06
N ASP A 253 3.83 -8.58 -4.61
CA ASP A 253 5.25 -8.58 -4.26
C ASP A 253 5.75 -7.14 -4.16
N TYR A 254 5.67 -6.58 -2.96
CA TYR A 254 5.99 -5.19 -2.69
C TYR A 254 7.50 -4.97 -2.63
N GLY A 255 8.00 -4.00 -3.42
CA GLY A 255 9.40 -3.59 -3.40
C GLY A 255 10.37 -4.46 -4.21
N ASN A 256 9.92 -5.54 -4.86
CA ASN A 256 10.75 -6.37 -5.70
C ASN A 256 10.52 -6.04 -7.20
N PRO A 257 11.53 -5.51 -7.90
CA PRO A 257 11.40 -5.17 -9.31
C PRO A 257 11.54 -6.39 -10.25
N GLN A 258 12.02 -7.54 -9.75
CA GLN A 258 12.22 -8.74 -10.57
C GLN A 258 10.94 -9.54 -10.73
N GLY A 259 10.80 -10.19 -11.89
CA GLY A 259 9.78 -11.21 -12.08
C GLY A 259 10.01 -12.40 -11.16
N GLN A 260 8.94 -12.99 -10.65
CA GLN A 260 8.98 -14.23 -9.87
C GLN A 260 7.98 -15.23 -10.40
N VAL A 261 8.42 -16.49 -10.46
CA VAL A 261 7.59 -17.63 -10.79
C VAL A 261 7.76 -18.69 -9.70
N VAL A 262 6.66 -19.15 -9.14
CA VAL A 262 6.64 -20.20 -8.13
C VAL A 262 5.98 -21.44 -8.73
N MET A 263 6.67 -22.57 -8.62
CA MET A 263 6.21 -23.87 -9.11
C MET A 263 6.43 -24.97 -8.06
N GLY A 264 5.76 -26.08 -8.23
CA GLY A 264 5.94 -27.23 -7.33
C GLY A 264 7.35 -27.80 -7.42
N GLU A 265 7.87 -28.30 -6.28
CA GLU A 265 9.20 -28.88 -6.15
C GLU A 265 9.47 -29.99 -7.19
N LEU A 266 8.48 -30.84 -7.47
CA LEU A 266 8.62 -31.95 -8.42
C LEU A 266 8.92 -31.44 -9.84
N LEU A 267 8.17 -30.47 -10.32
CA LEU A 267 8.39 -29.84 -11.62
C LEU A 267 9.74 -29.13 -11.65
N PHE A 268 10.04 -28.36 -10.59
CA PHE A 268 11.29 -27.61 -10.49
C PHE A 268 12.51 -28.54 -10.58
N ARG A 269 12.54 -29.65 -9.83
CA ARG A 269 13.64 -30.62 -9.87
C ARG A 269 13.76 -31.34 -11.22
N LYS A 270 12.63 -31.53 -11.92
CA LYS A 270 12.64 -32.08 -13.29
C LYS A 270 13.32 -31.15 -14.29
N LEU A 271 13.09 -29.85 -14.16
CA LEU A 271 13.67 -28.82 -15.03
C LEU A 271 15.12 -28.49 -14.65
N TYR A 272 15.41 -28.50 -13.34
CA TYR A 272 16.69 -28.11 -12.77
C TYR A 272 17.23 -29.19 -11.79
N PRO A 273 17.67 -30.35 -12.28
CA PRO A 273 18.05 -31.48 -11.42
C PRO A 273 19.24 -31.19 -10.53
N ASN A 274 20.11 -30.25 -10.91
CA ASN A 274 21.31 -29.86 -10.12
C ASN A 274 21.00 -28.72 -9.11
N ALA A 275 19.77 -28.26 -9.01
CA ALA A 275 19.45 -27.22 -8.04
C ALA A 275 19.29 -27.80 -6.63
N VAL A 276 20.03 -27.24 -5.69
CA VAL A 276 20.00 -27.63 -4.27
C VAL A 276 19.23 -26.60 -3.46
N ALA A 277 18.41 -27.07 -2.52
CA ALA A 277 17.77 -26.19 -1.57
C ALA A 277 18.81 -25.73 -0.54
N THR A 278 19.12 -24.45 -0.53
CA THR A 278 20.04 -23.83 0.43
C THR A 278 19.33 -23.07 1.55
N SER A 279 18.01 -22.93 1.45
CA SER A 279 17.18 -22.24 2.44
C SER A 279 15.95 -23.08 2.76
N PHE A 280 15.63 -23.17 4.05
CA PHE A 280 14.54 -23.96 4.58
C PHE A 280 13.69 -23.12 5.52
N GLY A 281 12.40 -23.06 5.27
CA GLY A 281 11.42 -22.58 6.24
C GLY A 281 10.94 -23.75 7.10
N ILE A 282 10.83 -23.56 8.39
CA ILE A 282 10.47 -24.62 9.34
C ILE A 282 9.32 -24.14 10.23
N ARG A 283 8.27 -24.94 10.28
CA ARG A 283 7.15 -24.72 11.22
C ARG A 283 7.45 -25.41 12.52
N THR A 284 7.53 -24.63 13.60
CA THR A 284 7.77 -25.14 14.94
C THR A 284 7.20 -24.22 16.00
N THR A 285 6.70 -24.78 17.08
CA THR A 285 6.28 -24.02 18.27
C THR A 285 7.44 -23.72 19.21
N ASP A 286 8.56 -24.44 19.09
CA ASP A 286 9.72 -24.32 19.96
C ASP A 286 10.97 -23.94 19.15
N THR A 287 11.01 -22.67 18.74
CA THR A 287 12.10 -22.12 17.93
C THR A 287 13.44 -22.11 18.67
N ALA A 288 13.43 -21.92 20.01
CA ALA A 288 14.63 -21.76 20.79
C ALA A 288 15.39 -23.09 20.97
N ASN A 289 14.69 -24.17 21.28
CA ASN A 289 15.31 -25.49 21.44
C ASN A 289 15.69 -26.07 20.08
N LEU A 290 14.86 -25.90 19.05
CA LEU A 290 15.18 -26.34 17.71
C LEU A 290 16.45 -25.64 17.15
N ARG A 291 16.59 -24.33 17.36
CA ARG A 291 17.78 -23.56 16.98
C ARG A 291 19.04 -24.15 17.62
N LYS A 292 19.03 -24.36 18.94
CA LYS A 292 20.15 -24.96 19.66
C LYS A 292 20.48 -26.36 19.18
N ALA A 293 19.48 -27.18 18.91
CA ALA A 293 19.64 -28.52 18.41
C ALA A 293 20.29 -28.56 17.01
N ILE A 294 19.82 -27.71 16.08
CA ILE A 294 20.41 -27.57 14.75
C ILE A 294 21.86 -27.11 14.82
N GLN A 295 22.19 -26.18 15.71
CA GLN A 295 23.57 -25.71 15.91
C GLN A 295 24.48 -26.78 16.46
N ALA A 296 23.99 -27.54 17.45
CA ALA A 296 24.81 -28.58 18.11
C ALA A 296 25.02 -29.84 17.24
N ASP A 297 23.94 -30.28 16.55
CA ASP A 297 23.95 -31.58 15.85
C ASP A 297 24.44 -31.45 14.39
N LEU A 298 24.27 -30.28 13.76
CA LEU A 298 24.59 -30.07 12.34
C LEU A 298 25.64 -28.96 12.09
N GLU A 299 26.19 -28.37 13.15
CA GLU A 299 27.22 -27.32 13.09
C GLU A 299 26.81 -26.09 12.23
N VAL A 300 25.51 -25.85 12.10
CA VAL A 300 25.03 -24.69 11.34
C VAL A 300 25.34 -23.42 12.11
N PRO A 301 26.02 -22.43 11.49
CA PRO A 301 26.37 -21.20 12.17
C PRO A 301 25.13 -20.40 12.59
N ASP A 302 25.23 -19.67 13.70
CA ASP A 302 24.14 -18.86 14.25
C ASP A 302 23.59 -17.82 13.24
N SER A 303 24.47 -17.28 12.40
CA SER A 303 24.11 -16.35 11.32
C SER A 303 23.25 -16.99 10.23
N GLY A 304 23.28 -18.31 10.10
CA GLY A 304 22.43 -19.06 9.15
C GLY A 304 21.04 -19.36 9.67
N ILE A 305 20.76 -19.11 10.97
CA ILE A 305 19.46 -19.43 11.58
C ILE A 305 18.75 -18.15 12.02
N ILE A 306 17.66 -17.82 11.36
CA ILE A 306 16.93 -16.57 11.57
C ILE A 306 15.53 -16.88 12.08
N ASN A 307 15.14 -16.23 13.17
CA ASN A 307 13.77 -16.31 13.70
C ASN A 307 12.88 -15.29 13.00
N GLN A 308 11.67 -15.70 12.63
CA GLN A 308 10.63 -14.85 12.06
C GLN A 308 10.41 -13.57 12.89
N ALA A 309 10.30 -13.70 14.21
CA ALA A 309 10.04 -12.57 15.10
C ALA A 309 11.14 -11.50 15.01
N SER A 310 12.41 -11.90 14.84
CA SER A 310 13.53 -10.97 14.68
C SER A 310 13.45 -10.20 13.36
N ILE A 311 13.07 -10.87 12.27
CA ILE A 311 12.87 -10.20 10.97
C ILE A 311 11.73 -9.20 11.05
N LYS A 312 10.60 -9.62 11.64
CA LYS A 312 9.43 -8.74 11.79
C LYS A 312 9.74 -7.51 12.65
N SER A 313 10.42 -7.68 13.79
CA SER A 313 10.77 -6.54 14.65
C SER A 313 11.67 -5.54 13.92
N MET A 314 12.76 -6.01 13.27
CA MET A 314 13.64 -5.13 12.49
C MET A 314 12.92 -4.44 11.33
N SER A 315 11.99 -5.12 10.65
CA SER A 315 11.23 -4.54 9.54
C SER A 315 10.23 -3.49 10.01
N LEU A 316 9.71 -3.59 11.23
CA LEU A 316 8.74 -2.66 11.80
C LEU A 316 9.39 -1.45 12.49
N GLU A 317 10.68 -1.51 12.82
CA GLU A 317 11.43 -0.35 13.35
C GLU A 317 11.55 0.80 12.34
N VAL A 318 11.29 0.56 11.06
CA VAL A 318 11.32 1.58 10.00
C VAL A 318 10.06 2.46 10.00
N PHE A 319 8.99 2.05 10.70
CA PHE A 319 7.69 2.74 10.77
C PHE A 319 7.34 3.22 12.18
#